data_bacb3d1867308c01e2033c82a19e43dc
#
_entry.id   bacb3d1867308c01e2033c82a19e43dc
#
_cell.length_a   1.000
_cell.length_b   1.000
_cell.length_c   1.000
_cell.angle_alpha   90.00
_cell.angle_beta   90.00
_cell.angle_gamma   90.00
#
_symmetry.space_group_name_H-M   'P 1'
#
loop_
_entity.id
_entity.type
_entity.pdbx_description
1 polymer ?
#
loop_
_entity_poly.entity_id
_entity_poly.type
_entity_poly.pdbx_seq_one_letter_code
_entity_poly.pdbx_strand_id
1 'polypeptide(L)'
;IRDRKKGESAPGQSYANVNPSSVNTRAYVALQNGSIQIPGDAYNANIMYKTHVQSFGWQTWKTNGQMSGTSGKAKRLEGINIKLSNASYSGGVRYTTHVQSYGWQGNENDPNTWKKDGEMSGTSGQAKRLEAIRISLYGEMAEHYDIYYRVHAQSFGWLSWAKNGEASGTAGLAKRLEGIQIILVPKGSPEPGRTYDNITATNTVSFIRR
;
A
#
# COMPACT_ATOMS: atom_id res chain seq x y z
N ILE A 1 -51.51 22.20 7.18
CA ILE A 1 -50.80 21.13 7.87
C ILE A 1 -51.41 19.83 7.34
N ARG A 2 -50.72 19.11 6.44
CA ARG A 2 -51.16 17.79 5.97
C ARG A 2 -50.48 16.75 6.85
N ASP A 3 -51.30 15.96 7.54
CA ASP A 3 -50.85 14.77 8.27
C ASP A 3 -50.18 13.78 7.31
N ARG A 4 -48.94 13.41 7.61
CA ARG A 4 -48.26 12.33 6.93
C ARG A 4 -48.83 10.99 7.40
N LYS A 5 -49.27 10.15 6.46
CA LYS A 5 -49.66 8.77 6.74
C LYS A 5 -48.45 7.99 7.24
N LYS A 6 -48.66 7.24 8.31
CA LYS A 6 -47.68 6.33 8.92
C LYS A 6 -47.33 5.27 7.87
N GLY A 7 -46.08 5.32 7.32
CA GLY A 7 -45.59 4.34 6.34
C GLY A 7 -44.93 4.92 5.09
N GLU A 8 -44.89 6.25 4.91
CA GLU A 8 -44.12 6.85 3.81
C GLU A 8 -42.67 7.08 4.21
N SER A 9 -41.77 6.38 3.56
CA SER A 9 -40.31 6.62 3.63
C SER A 9 -39.99 8.03 3.15
N ALA A 10 -39.07 8.70 3.82
CA ALA A 10 -38.59 10.00 3.38
C ALA A 10 -38.01 9.90 1.96
N PRO A 11 -38.23 10.88 1.06
CA PRO A 11 -37.60 10.85 -0.26
C PRO A 11 -36.08 10.91 -0.09
N GLY A 12 -35.37 9.91 -0.62
CA GLY A 12 -33.90 9.90 -0.65
C GLY A 12 -33.20 8.79 0.11
N GLN A 13 -33.91 7.86 0.74
CA GLN A 13 -33.29 6.68 1.34
C GLN A 13 -33.64 5.41 0.57
N SER A 14 -33.03 5.23 -0.58
CA SER A 14 -32.87 3.90 -1.19
C SER A 14 -31.46 3.42 -0.88
N TYR A 15 -31.28 2.73 0.22
CA TYR A 15 -30.14 1.87 0.45
C TYR A 15 -30.38 0.58 -0.34
N ALA A 16 -30.18 0.63 -1.64
CA ALA A 16 -30.19 -0.59 -2.45
C ALA A 16 -29.02 -1.46 -1.96
N ASN A 17 -29.36 -2.64 -1.47
CA ASN A 17 -28.53 -3.77 -1.12
C ASN A 17 -27.10 -3.75 -1.69
N VAL A 18 -26.21 -3.04 -1.02
CA VAL A 18 -24.77 -3.18 -1.25
C VAL A 18 -24.33 -4.34 -0.38
N ASN A 19 -24.01 -5.45 -1.02
CA ASN A 19 -23.47 -6.63 -0.34
C ASN A 19 -22.14 -6.24 0.34
N PRO A 20 -22.05 -6.22 1.68
CA PRO A 20 -20.85 -5.73 2.40
C PRO A 20 -19.59 -6.57 2.14
N SER A 21 -19.73 -7.77 1.59
CA SER A 21 -18.60 -8.68 1.34
C SER A 21 -17.84 -8.42 0.04
N SER A 22 -18.34 -7.58 -0.85
CA SER A 22 -17.68 -7.27 -2.13
C SER A 22 -17.14 -5.86 -2.24
N VAL A 23 -17.36 -5.01 -1.24
CA VAL A 23 -16.91 -3.62 -1.23
C VAL A 23 -15.87 -3.48 -0.13
N ASN A 24 -14.69 -3.02 -0.51
CA ASN A 24 -13.68 -2.60 0.47
C ASN A 24 -14.26 -1.37 1.18
N THR A 25 -14.91 -1.57 2.32
CA THR A 25 -15.84 -0.68 3.04
C THR A 25 -15.21 0.60 3.61
N ARG A 26 -14.11 1.11 3.03
CA ARG A 26 -13.50 2.38 3.39
C ARG A 26 -13.48 3.39 2.24
N ALA A 27 -14.39 3.23 1.31
CA ALA A 27 -14.62 4.25 0.30
C ALA A 27 -15.28 5.46 0.94
N TYR A 28 -14.62 6.60 0.93
CA TYR A 28 -15.21 7.86 1.32
C TYR A 28 -16.19 8.31 0.24
N VAL A 29 -17.43 8.44 0.63
CA VAL A 29 -18.50 8.94 -0.23
C VAL A 29 -18.53 10.46 -0.09
N ALA A 30 -18.25 11.17 -1.17
CA ALA A 30 -18.51 12.60 -1.24
C ALA A 30 -19.98 12.84 -1.59
N LEU A 31 -20.68 13.61 -0.75
CA LEU A 31 -22.02 14.10 -1.07
C LEU A 31 -21.89 15.34 -1.95
N GLN A 32 -22.25 15.23 -3.22
CA GLN A 32 -22.46 16.37 -4.10
C GLN A 32 -23.95 16.42 -4.50
N ASN A 33 -24.57 17.57 -4.29
CA ASN A 33 -25.98 17.83 -4.65
C ASN A 33 -26.98 16.81 -4.08
N GLY A 34 -26.76 16.31 -2.85
CA GLY A 34 -27.68 15.37 -2.21
C GLY A 34 -27.68 13.95 -2.77
N SER A 35 -26.81 13.65 -3.74
CA SER A 35 -26.61 12.31 -4.29
C SER A 35 -25.24 11.79 -3.91
N ILE A 36 -25.17 10.49 -3.57
CA ILE A 36 -23.92 9.81 -3.37
C ILE A 36 -23.30 9.59 -4.75
N GLN A 37 -22.30 10.38 -5.10
CA GLN A 37 -21.48 10.14 -6.27
C GLN A 37 -20.32 9.23 -5.86
N ILE A 38 -20.43 7.97 -6.24
CA ILE A 38 -19.27 7.04 -6.20
C ILE A 38 -18.60 7.23 -7.56
N PRO A 39 -17.39 7.82 -7.63
CA PRO A 39 -16.68 7.88 -8.90
C PRO A 39 -16.52 6.45 -9.42
N GLY A 40 -17.09 6.13 -10.58
CA GLY A 40 -17.11 4.77 -11.13
C GLY A 40 -15.72 4.14 -11.29
N ASP A 41 -14.68 4.97 -11.33
CA ASP A 41 -13.30 4.57 -11.59
C ASP A 41 -12.44 4.43 -10.32
N ALA A 42 -12.87 4.98 -9.19
CA ALA A 42 -12.09 4.97 -7.93
C ALA A 42 -11.91 3.57 -7.31
N TYR A 43 -12.63 2.56 -7.82
CA TYR A 43 -12.66 1.22 -7.22
C TYR A 43 -11.95 0.15 -8.03
N ASN A 44 -11.49 0.45 -9.23
CA ASN A 44 -10.94 -0.57 -10.13
C ASN A 44 -9.41 -0.67 -10.08
N ALA A 45 -8.71 0.38 -9.67
CA ALA A 45 -7.26 0.34 -9.59
C ALA A 45 -6.80 -0.49 -8.38
N ASN A 46 -5.94 -1.46 -8.64
CA ASN A 46 -5.33 -2.29 -7.60
C ASN A 46 -3.82 -2.14 -7.62
N ILE A 47 -3.21 -2.09 -6.45
CA ILE A 47 -1.78 -2.27 -6.31
C ILE A 47 -1.47 -3.76 -6.15
N MET A 48 -0.60 -4.28 -7.00
CA MET A 48 -0.13 -5.67 -6.98
C MET A 48 1.37 -5.70 -6.68
N TYR A 49 1.78 -6.61 -5.83
CA TYR A 49 3.18 -6.76 -5.45
C TYR A 49 3.54 -8.20 -5.08
N LYS A 50 4.79 -8.55 -5.28
CA LYS A 50 5.37 -9.84 -4.86
C LYS A 50 6.79 -9.62 -4.38
N THR A 51 7.24 -10.44 -3.43
CA THR A 51 8.58 -10.39 -2.85
C THR A 51 9.37 -11.65 -3.13
N HIS A 52 10.68 -11.49 -3.31
CA HIS A 52 11.65 -12.59 -3.25
C HIS A 52 12.10 -12.75 -1.81
N VAL A 53 11.90 -13.95 -1.27
CA VAL A 53 12.19 -14.26 0.14
C VAL A 53 13.30 -15.29 0.21
N GLN A 54 14.25 -15.09 1.11
CA GLN A 54 15.31 -16.04 1.40
C GLN A 54 14.78 -17.47 1.57
N SER A 55 15.32 -18.43 0.84
CA SER A 55 14.98 -19.86 0.84
C SER A 55 13.60 -20.20 0.25
N PHE A 56 12.73 -19.22 -0.02
CA PHE A 56 11.39 -19.44 -0.61
C PHE A 56 11.31 -18.96 -2.07
N GLY A 57 12.23 -18.09 -2.51
CA GLY A 57 12.17 -17.49 -3.84
C GLY A 57 11.05 -16.47 -4.00
N TRP A 58 10.61 -16.26 -5.25
CA TRP A 58 9.51 -15.37 -5.56
C TRP A 58 8.19 -15.93 -5.10
N GLN A 59 7.48 -15.13 -4.31
CA GLN A 59 6.12 -15.45 -3.87
C GLN A 59 5.09 -15.08 -4.93
N THR A 60 3.86 -15.57 -4.75
CA THR A 60 2.70 -15.17 -5.58
C THR A 60 2.37 -13.69 -5.37
N TRP A 61 1.76 -13.08 -6.40
CA TRP A 61 1.27 -11.71 -6.33
C TRP A 61 0.25 -11.54 -5.19
N LYS A 62 0.39 -10.45 -4.47
CA LYS A 62 -0.54 -9.96 -3.44
C LYS A 62 -1.16 -8.65 -3.92
N THR A 63 -2.34 -8.31 -3.37
CA THR A 63 -3.08 -7.10 -3.74
C THR A 63 -3.50 -6.34 -2.49
N ASN A 64 -3.59 -5.02 -2.61
CA ASN A 64 -4.27 -4.11 -1.69
C ASN A 64 -4.23 -4.52 -0.20
N GLY A 65 -3.06 -4.43 0.42
CA GLY A 65 -2.89 -4.63 1.86
C GLY A 65 -2.65 -6.07 2.30
N GLN A 66 -2.74 -7.07 1.41
CA GLN A 66 -2.35 -8.42 1.74
C GLN A 66 -0.84 -8.50 2.03
N MET A 67 -0.43 -9.25 3.02
CA MET A 67 0.99 -9.40 3.36
C MET A 67 1.74 -10.18 2.28
N SER A 68 2.86 -9.64 1.79
CA SER A 68 3.89 -10.36 1.03
C SER A 68 5.15 -10.48 1.87
N GLY A 69 5.80 -11.62 1.85
CA GLY A 69 6.92 -11.95 2.72
C GLY A 69 6.57 -13.02 3.74
N THR A 70 7.25 -12.98 4.89
CA THR A 70 7.02 -13.92 6.01
C THR A 70 6.93 -13.15 7.33
N SER A 71 6.26 -13.73 8.31
CA SER A 71 6.24 -13.27 9.70
C SER A 71 6.71 -14.40 10.61
N GLY A 72 7.57 -14.09 11.58
CA GLY A 72 8.06 -15.05 12.57
C GLY A 72 9.01 -16.14 12.03
N LYS A 73 9.42 -16.07 10.75
CA LYS A 73 10.30 -17.09 10.14
C LYS A 73 11.77 -16.65 10.01
N ALA A 74 12.08 -15.45 10.45
CA ALA A 74 13.43 -14.87 10.37
C ALA A 74 14.03 -14.90 8.95
N LYS A 75 13.20 -14.76 7.89
CA LYS A 75 13.61 -14.78 6.50
C LYS A 75 13.58 -13.37 5.92
N ARG A 76 14.68 -12.98 5.27
CA ARG A 76 14.81 -11.65 4.67
C ARG A 76 14.08 -11.55 3.36
N LEU A 77 13.55 -10.37 3.07
CA LEU A 77 13.22 -9.97 1.72
C LEU A 77 14.50 -9.62 0.96
N GLU A 78 14.60 -10.01 -0.29
CA GLU A 78 15.76 -9.78 -1.15
C GLU A 78 15.42 -8.93 -2.37
N GLY A 79 14.18 -9.01 -2.86
CA GLY A 79 13.68 -8.25 -4.00
C GLY A 79 12.18 -8.07 -3.95
N ILE A 80 11.69 -7.10 -4.72
CA ILE A 80 10.27 -6.78 -4.85
C ILE A 80 9.93 -6.31 -6.27
N ASN A 81 8.76 -6.72 -6.76
CA ASN A 81 8.11 -6.15 -7.94
C ASN A 81 6.79 -5.54 -7.50
N ILE A 82 6.49 -4.35 -7.99
CA ILE A 82 5.24 -3.63 -7.69
C ILE A 82 4.67 -3.10 -8.99
N LYS A 83 3.37 -3.28 -9.24
CA LYS A 83 2.66 -2.74 -10.40
C LYS A 83 1.21 -2.40 -10.07
N LEU A 84 0.61 -1.57 -10.89
CA LEU A 84 -0.84 -1.36 -10.88
C LEU A 84 -1.54 -2.37 -11.78
N SER A 85 -2.80 -2.65 -11.50
CA SER A 85 -3.74 -3.32 -12.41
C SER A 85 -5.06 -2.58 -12.40
N ASN A 86 -5.76 -2.62 -13.55
CA ASN A 86 -7.04 -1.93 -13.75
C ASN A 86 -6.96 -0.42 -13.43
N ALA A 87 -5.84 0.22 -13.74
CA ALA A 87 -5.68 1.66 -13.56
C ALA A 87 -6.47 2.39 -14.65
N SER A 88 -7.39 3.28 -14.24
CA SER A 88 -8.22 4.09 -15.16
C SER A 88 -7.54 5.42 -15.53
N TYR A 89 -6.46 5.78 -14.87
CA TYR A 89 -5.72 7.02 -15.07
C TYR A 89 -4.32 6.73 -15.61
N SER A 90 -3.77 7.68 -16.36
CA SER A 90 -2.40 7.59 -16.86
C SER A 90 -1.38 7.69 -15.73
N GLY A 91 -0.19 7.11 -15.92
CA GLY A 91 0.85 7.05 -14.90
C GLY A 91 1.05 5.65 -14.35
N GLY A 92 1.58 5.56 -13.14
CA GLY A 92 1.92 4.26 -12.57
C GLY A 92 2.50 4.35 -11.16
N VAL A 93 3.25 3.32 -10.78
CA VAL A 93 3.94 3.23 -9.50
C VAL A 93 5.45 3.17 -9.71
N ARG A 94 6.20 3.89 -8.86
CA ARG A 94 7.67 3.88 -8.83
C ARG A 94 8.16 3.63 -7.42
N TYR A 95 9.29 2.94 -7.29
CA TYR A 95 9.82 2.52 -6.00
C TYR A 95 11.32 2.28 -6.02
N THR A 96 11.94 2.43 -4.86
CA THR A 96 13.35 2.12 -4.64
C THR A 96 13.52 1.40 -3.31
N THR A 97 14.52 0.52 -3.23
CA THR A 97 14.84 -0.23 -2.01
C THR A 97 16.25 0.11 -1.53
N HIS A 98 16.41 0.16 -0.21
CA HIS A 98 17.71 0.17 0.44
C HIS A 98 18.17 -1.28 0.63
N VAL A 99 19.31 -1.61 0.02
CA VAL A 99 19.85 -2.98 -0.02
C VAL A 99 21.15 -3.03 0.79
N GLN A 100 21.31 -4.09 1.56
CA GLN A 100 22.55 -4.38 2.29
C GLN A 100 23.79 -4.17 1.42
N SER A 101 24.72 -3.36 1.87
CA SER A 101 26.01 -3.03 1.23
C SER A 101 25.89 -2.15 -0.03
N TYR A 102 24.72 -1.98 -0.62
CA TYR A 102 24.51 -1.18 -1.83
C TYR A 102 23.86 0.17 -1.55
N GLY A 103 23.13 0.29 -0.42
CA GLY A 103 22.31 1.47 -0.15
C GLY A 103 21.05 1.54 -1.01
N TRP A 104 20.55 2.75 -1.25
CA TRP A 104 19.40 2.99 -2.09
C TRP A 104 19.71 2.69 -3.56
N GLN A 105 18.83 1.94 -4.22
CA GLN A 105 18.94 1.60 -5.64
C GLN A 105 18.31 2.70 -6.51
N GLY A 106 18.99 3.81 -6.62
CA GLY A 106 18.52 5.06 -7.21
C GLY A 106 18.71 6.18 -6.20
N ASN A 107 18.55 7.42 -6.64
CA ASN A 107 18.61 8.56 -5.74
C ASN A 107 17.37 8.59 -4.85
N GLU A 108 17.54 8.49 -3.52
CA GLU A 108 16.41 8.48 -2.58
C GLU A 108 15.54 9.74 -2.64
N ASN A 109 16.09 10.85 -3.12
CA ASN A 109 15.41 12.14 -3.22
C ASN A 109 14.96 12.49 -4.66
N ASP A 110 15.29 11.63 -5.64
CA ASP A 110 14.82 11.78 -7.02
C ASP A 110 14.05 10.53 -7.48
N PRO A 111 12.72 10.54 -7.34
CA PRO A 111 11.89 9.42 -7.74
C PRO A 111 11.94 9.07 -9.25
N ASN A 112 12.52 9.93 -10.10
CA ASN A 112 12.67 9.61 -11.52
C ASN A 112 13.74 8.54 -11.77
N THR A 113 14.63 8.32 -10.82
CA THR A 113 15.68 7.27 -10.86
C THR A 113 15.21 5.92 -10.32
N TRP A 114 13.99 5.84 -9.79
CA TRP A 114 13.45 4.63 -9.17
C TRP A 114 12.93 3.64 -10.21
N LYS A 115 12.82 2.37 -9.82
CA LYS A 115 12.17 1.32 -10.60
C LYS A 115 10.69 1.60 -10.78
N LYS A 116 10.10 1.14 -11.90
CA LYS A 116 8.70 1.44 -12.27
C LYS A 116 7.95 0.16 -12.63
N ASP A 117 6.67 0.17 -12.41
CA ASP A 117 5.63 -0.66 -13.02
C ASP A 117 5.99 -2.14 -13.26
N GLY A 118 6.41 -2.83 -12.21
CA GLY A 118 6.74 -4.25 -12.25
C GLY A 118 8.22 -4.57 -12.44
N GLU A 119 9.10 -3.58 -12.63
CA GLU A 119 10.54 -3.81 -12.61
C GLU A 119 10.98 -4.30 -11.23
N MET A 120 12.02 -5.11 -11.16
CA MET A 120 12.57 -5.57 -9.89
C MET A 120 13.41 -4.48 -9.22
N SER A 121 13.12 -4.20 -7.94
CA SER A 121 14.00 -3.49 -7.03
C SER A 121 14.52 -4.45 -5.95
N GLY A 122 15.78 -4.34 -5.60
CA GLY A 122 16.47 -5.29 -4.73
C GLY A 122 17.44 -6.17 -5.49
N THR A 123 17.66 -7.38 -4.99
CA THR A 123 18.56 -8.38 -5.61
C THR A 123 17.88 -9.74 -5.68
N SER A 124 18.37 -10.61 -6.57
CA SER A 124 17.99 -12.02 -6.63
C SER A 124 19.26 -12.85 -6.71
N GLY A 125 19.34 -13.92 -5.90
CA GLY A 125 20.49 -14.83 -5.87
C GLY A 125 21.79 -14.26 -5.24
N GLN A 126 21.76 -13.04 -4.68
CA GLN A 126 22.94 -12.39 -4.09
C GLN A 126 22.96 -12.44 -2.56
N ALA A 127 21.98 -13.05 -1.94
CA ALA A 127 21.85 -13.15 -0.50
C ALA A 127 21.88 -11.77 0.24
N LYS A 128 21.44 -10.69 -0.41
CA LYS A 128 21.39 -9.34 0.14
C LYS A 128 19.99 -9.02 0.64
N ARG A 129 19.88 -8.54 1.88
CA ARG A 129 18.59 -8.17 2.47
C ARG A 129 18.13 -6.80 1.99
N LEU A 130 16.84 -6.63 1.88
CA LEU A 130 16.22 -5.31 1.88
C LEU A 130 16.18 -4.77 3.31
N GLU A 131 16.44 -3.49 3.48
CA GLU A 131 16.45 -2.80 4.77
C GLU A 131 15.39 -1.70 4.84
N ALA A 132 15.08 -1.05 3.72
CA ALA A 132 13.99 -0.07 3.60
C ALA A 132 13.45 0.00 2.17
N ILE A 133 12.30 0.69 2.02
CA ILE A 133 11.66 0.94 0.75
C ILE A 133 11.00 2.33 0.74
N ARG A 134 10.96 2.94 -0.44
CA ARG A 134 10.14 4.11 -0.77
C ARG A 134 9.27 3.77 -1.97
N ILE A 135 8.01 4.17 -1.93
CA ILE A 135 7.05 3.91 -3.01
C ILE A 135 6.25 5.18 -3.26
N SER A 136 6.10 5.59 -4.51
CA SER A 136 5.23 6.70 -4.90
C SER A 136 4.50 6.39 -6.20
N LEU A 137 3.40 7.08 -6.42
CA LEU A 137 2.71 7.11 -7.70
C LEU A 137 3.30 8.20 -8.58
N TYR A 138 3.02 8.15 -9.88
CA TYR A 138 3.34 9.21 -10.83
C TYR A 138 2.24 9.37 -11.88
N GLY A 139 2.25 10.51 -12.60
CA GLY A 139 1.20 10.86 -13.55
C GLY A 139 -0.15 11.11 -12.85
N GLU A 140 -1.23 11.02 -13.59
CA GLU A 140 -2.59 11.22 -13.06
C GLU A 140 -2.93 10.27 -11.90
N MET A 141 -2.32 9.08 -11.86
CA MET A 141 -2.49 8.19 -10.70
C MET A 141 -2.14 8.87 -9.37
N ALA A 142 -1.13 9.74 -9.33
CA ALA A 142 -0.73 10.48 -8.13
C ALA A 142 -1.71 11.63 -7.77
N GLU A 143 -2.53 12.07 -8.71
CA GLU A 143 -3.55 13.10 -8.51
C GLU A 143 -4.83 12.50 -7.90
N HIS A 144 -5.14 11.24 -8.25
CA HIS A 144 -6.38 10.57 -7.86
C HIS A 144 -6.23 9.59 -6.69
N TYR A 145 -5.01 9.13 -6.40
CA TYR A 145 -4.74 8.15 -5.34
C TYR A 145 -3.60 8.56 -4.41
N ASP A 146 -3.66 8.04 -3.19
CA ASP A 146 -2.54 7.95 -2.27
C ASP A 146 -2.11 6.49 -2.12
N ILE A 147 -0.81 6.26 -1.92
CA ILE A 147 -0.26 4.94 -1.65
C ILE A 147 0.31 4.90 -0.23
N TYR A 148 -0.18 3.97 0.58
CA TYR A 148 0.35 3.69 1.91
C TYR A 148 1.04 2.33 1.93
N TYR A 149 2.11 2.23 2.68
CA TYR A 149 2.84 0.98 2.84
C TYR A 149 3.54 0.91 4.18
N ARG A 150 3.70 -0.30 4.69
CA ARG A 150 4.44 -0.59 5.93
C ARG A 150 5.18 -1.90 5.81
N VAL A 151 6.23 -2.06 6.61
CA VAL A 151 7.08 -3.24 6.59
C VAL A 151 7.21 -3.86 7.97
N HIS A 152 7.45 -5.18 8.00
CA HIS A 152 7.95 -5.88 9.18
C HIS A 152 9.47 -5.87 9.14
N ALA A 153 10.09 -5.23 10.14
CA ALA A 153 11.54 -5.11 10.27
C ALA A 153 12.05 -5.95 11.43
N GLN A 154 13.15 -6.65 11.22
CA GLN A 154 13.82 -7.48 12.25
C GLN A 154 14.04 -6.68 13.53
N SER A 155 13.66 -7.22 14.67
CA SER A 155 13.74 -6.65 16.02
C SER A 155 12.77 -5.50 16.30
N PHE A 156 12.11 -4.94 15.29
CA PHE A 156 11.17 -3.82 15.46
C PHE A 156 9.71 -4.23 15.21
N GLY A 157 9.47 -5.39 14.57
CA GLY A 157 8.13 -5.81 14.22
C GLY A 157 7.53 -4.98 13.09
N TRP A 158 6.21 -4.86 13.05
CA TRP A 158 5.51 -4.04 12.07
C TRP A 158 5.64 -2.56 12.41
N LEU A 159 6.21 -1.80 11.49
CA LEU A 159 6.32 -0.35 11.57
C LEU A 159 4.99 0.30 11.22
N SER A 160 4.86 1.61 11.48
CA SER A 160 3.71 2.40 11.06
C SER A 160 3.69 2.59 9.55
N TRP A 161 2.59 3.13 9.03
CA TRP A 161 2.45 3.40 7.61
C TRP A 161 3.35 4.57 7.17
N ALA A 162 3.95 4.41 6.02
CA ALA A 162 4.56 5.46 5.21
C ALA A 162 3.64 5.81 4.06
N LYS A 163 3.74 7.03 3.53
CA LYS A 163 2.87 7.55 2.47
C LYS A 163 3.71 8.16 1.33
N ASN A 164 3.31 7.92 0.08
CA ASN A 164 3.72 8.70 -1.09
C ASN A 164 5.21 9.07 -1.19
N GLY A 165 6.10 8.10 -1.06
CA GLY A 165 7.55 8.31 -1.18
C GLY A 165 8.29 8.46 0.15
N GLU A 166 7.61 8.50 1.28
CA GLU A 166 8.26 8.42 2.59
C GLU A 166 9.00 7.08 2.75
N ALA A 167 10.03 7.02 3.58
CA ALA A 167 10.73 5.77 3.82
C ALA A 167 9.96 4.87 4.79
N SER A 168 9.96 3.55 4.51
CA SER A 168 9.51 2.52 5.44
C SER A 168 10.59 1.47 5.63
N GLY A 169 10.97 1.18 6.87
CA GLY A 169 12.04 0.23 7.19
C GLY A 169 13.13 0.80 8.06
N THR A 170 14.36 0.38 7.83
CA THR A 170 15.52 0.83 8.60
C THR A 170 16.70 1.21 7.71
N ALA A 171 17.59 2.12 8.17
CA ALA A 171 18.87 2.38 7.52
C ALA A 171 20.01 2.50 8.53
N GLY A 172 21.18 1.96 8.20
CA GLY A 172 22.35 1.97 9.07
C GLY A 172 22.28 1.04 10.29
N LEU A 173 21.23 0.25 10.44
CA LEU A 173 20.99 -0.64 11.58
C LEU A 173 21.20 -2.12 11.25
N ALA A 174 21.49 -2.44 10.00
CA ALA A 174 21.67 -3.82 9.52
C ALA A 174 20.47 -4.74 9.83
N LYS A 175 19.25 -4.21 9.80
CA LYS A 175 18.01 -4.96 10.06
C LYS A 175 17.29 -5.27 8.75
N ARG A 176 16.94 -6.54 8.56
CA ARG A 176 16.24 -7.00 7.35
C ARG A 176 14.76 -6.67 7.39
N LEU A 177 14.18 -6.46 6.23
CA LEU A 177 12.75 -6.57 6.04
C LEU A 177 12.34 -8.04 5.93
N GLU A 178 11.20 -8.39 6.51
CA GLU A 178 10.65 -9.75 6.52
C GLU A 178 9.27 -9.82 5.85
N GLY A 179 8.49 -8.75 5.88
CA GLY A 179 7.20 -8.64 5.25
C GLY A 179 6.85 -7.22 4.86
N ILE A 180 5.87 -7.07 3.96
CA ILE A 180 5.37 -5.79 3.49
C ILE A 180 3.86 -5.86 3.21
N GLN A 181 3.17 -4.77 3.51
CA GLN A 181 1.80 -4.48 3.07
C GLN A 181 1.80 -3.16 2.31
N ILE A 182 1.08 -3.11 1.18
CA ILE A 182 0.93 -1.92 0.34
C ILE A 182 -0.55 -1.78 0.00
N ILE A 183 -1.10 -0.58 0.13
CA ILE A 183 -2.50 -0.26 -0.18
C ILE A 183 -2.62 1.00 -1.01
N LEU A 184 -3.48 0.96 -2.01
CA LEU A 184 -3.89 2.10 -2.82
C LEU A 184 -5.25 2.59 -2.30
N VAL A 185 -5.37 3.89 -2.05
CA VAL A 185 -6.60 4.50 -1.56
C VAL A 185 -6.90 5.78 -2.35
N PRO A 186 -8.16 6.23 -2.45
CA PRO A 186 -8.50 7.53 -3.05
C PRO A 186 -7.69 8.66 -2.41
N LYS A 187 -7.36 9.66 -3.22
CA LYS A 187 -6.58 10.83 -2.79
C LYS A 187 -7.19 11.52 -1.56
N GLY A 188 -6.36 11.83 -0.59
CA GLY A 188 -6.81 12.46 0.66
C GLY A 188 -7.44 11.52 1.68
N SER A 189 -7.50 10.21 1.40
CA SER A 189 -7.96 9.24 2.40
C SER A 189 -7.05 9.24 3.63
N PRO A 190 -7.61 9.05 4.83
CA PRO A 190 -6.81 8.96 6.05
C PRO A 190 -5.87 7.74 6.01
N GLU A 191 -4.85 7.80 6.84
CA GLU A 191 -3.95 6.66 7.07
C GLU A 191 -4.75 5.43 7.50
N PRO A 192 -4.44 4.24 6.97
CA PRO A 192 -5.02 3.00 7.46
C PRO A 192 -4.69 2.81 8.94
N GLY A 193 -5.63 2.28 9.70
CA GLY A 193 -5.44 2.09 11.15
C GLY A 193 -4.22 1.22 11.47
N ARG A 194 -3.74 1.28 12.72
CA ARG A 194 -2.61 0.46 13.21
C ARG A 194 -2.84 -1.04 12.99
N THR A 195 -4.07 -1.50 13.12
CA THR A 195 -4.47 -2.87 12.76
C THR A 195 -5.09 -2.85 11.37
N TYR A 196 -4.51 -3.61 10.46
CA TYR A 196 -4.98 -3.80 9.10
C TYR A 196 -4.75 -5.24 8.67
N ASP A 197 -5.75 -5.89 8.06
CA ASP A 197 -5.70 -7.30 7.64
C ASP A 197 -5.18 -8.24 8.78
N ASN A 198 -5.75 -8.06 9.98
CA ASN A 198 -5.39 -8.77 11.21
C ASN A 198 -3.92 -8.62 11.67
N ILE A 199 -3.19 -7.67 11.13
CA ILE A 199 -1.80 -7.35 11.50
C ILE A 199 -1.78 -5.99 12.19
N THR A 200 -1.26 -5.95 13.43
CA THR A 200 -1.13 -4.72 14.22
C THR A 200 0.30 -4.18 14.16
N ALA A 201 0.45 -2.87 13.87
CA ALA A 201 1.73 -2.20 13.95
C ALA A 201 2.20 -2.14 15.43
N THR A 202 3.41 -2.60 15.67
CA THR A 202 4.06 -2.60 17.00
C THR A 202 4.85 -1.31 17.23
N ASN A 203 5.10 -0.53 16.19
CA ASN A 203 5.87 0.70 16.23
C ASN A 203 5.04 1.91 15.78
N THR A 204 5.38 3.10 16.22
CA THR A 204 4.68 4.36 15.89
C THR A 204 5.34 5.15 14.76
N VAL A 205 6.50 4.70 14.28
CA VAL A 205 7.22 5.32 13.17
C VAL A 205 7.31 4.36 11.97
N SER A 206 7.37 4.91 10.77
CA SER A 206 7.52 4.16 9.52
C SER A 206 8.98 3.85 9.20
N PHE A 207 9.92 4.68 9.69
CA PHE A 207 11.34 4.57 9.36
C PHE A 207 12.23 4.84 10.56
N ILE A 208 13.26 4.00 10.74
CA ILE A 208 14.24 4.07 11.82
C ILE A 208 15.64 4.11 11.20
N ARG A 209 16.40 5.14 11.50
CA ARG A 209 17.81 5.26 11.04
C ARG A 209 18.74 5.57 12.20
N ARG A 210 20.00 5.19 12.03
CA ARG A 210 21.10 5.52 12.94
C ARG A 210 21.61 6.93 12.68
#